data_dbdb5094c4ef49a5abe08224750eca42
#
_entry.id   dbdb5094c4ef49a5abe08224750eca42
#
_cell.length_a   1.000
_cell.length_b   1.000
_cell.length_c   1.000
_cell.angle_alpha   90.00
_cell.angle_beta   90.00
_cell.angle_gamma   90.00
#
_symmetry.space_group_name_H-M   'P 1'
#
loop_
_entity.id
_entity.type
_entity.pdbx_description
1 polymer ?
#
loop_
_entity_poly.entity_id
_entity_poly.type
_entity_poly.pdbx_seq_one_letter_code
_entity_poly.pdbx_strand_id
1 'polypeptide(L)'
;LTREAIEQAVNALPAEVPEEWRASFRKVLENPPSAKVDVLIADGQELPYCGGITVIDTPGHTPGHISLYHKASKTLIAADALIVENDQLLGPTPQYCIDHMLAQQSLKKFTEFDIETVICFHGGLYTDRVNERLLELCKLND
;
A
#
# COMPACT_ATOMS: atom_id res chain seq x y z
N LEU A 1 16.30 13.22 1.52
CA LEU A 1 15.88 13.86 0.26
C LEU A 1 16.86 14.98 -0.09
N THR A 2 17.14 15.18 -1.38
CA THR A 2 17.90 16.33 -1.83
C THR A 2 17.06 17.59 -1.74
N ARG A 3 17.70 18.77 -1.63
CA ARG A 3 17.00 20.05 -1.61
C ARG A 3 16.10 20.25 -2.84
N GLU A 4 16.58 19.84 -4.02
CA GLU A 4 15.82 19.91 -5.27
C GLU A 4 14.57 19.02 -5.24
N ALA A 5 14.67 17.80 -4.72
CA ALA A 5 13.53 16.90 -4.58
C ALA A 5 12.47 17.43 -3.61
N ILE A 6 12.91 18.10 -2.52
CA ILE A 6 12.01 18.75 -1.57
C ILE A 6 11.27 19.91 -2.25
N GLU A 7 11.97 20.78 -2.98
CA GLU A 7 11.35 21.89 -3.71
C GLU A 7 10.35 21.39 -4.75
N GLN A 8 10.69 20.35 -5.51
CA GLN A 8 9.77 19.73 -6.47
C GLN A 8 8.51 19.20 -5.79
N ALA A 9 8.66 18.49 -4.68
CA ALA A 9 7.51 17.95 -3.93
C ALA A 9 6.60 19.04 -3.38
N VAL A 10 7.16 20.13 -2.83
CA VAL A 10 6.40 21.27 -2.32
C VAL A 10 5.69 22.02 -3.46
N ASN A 11 6.35 22.19 -4.61
CA ASN A 11 5.79 22.89 -5.77
C ASN A 11 4.72 22.05 -6.49
N ALA A 12 4.73 20.73 -6.33
CA ALA A 12 3.71 19.82 -6.87
C ALA A 12 2.37 19.88 -6.08
N LEU A 13 2.35 20.50 -4.90
CA LEU A 13 1.11 20.67 -4.14
C LEU A 13 0.13 21.58 -4.91
N PRO A 14 -1.19 21.29 -4.86
CA PRO A 14 -2.23 22.11 -5.47
C PRO A 14 -2.12 23.59 -5.04
N ALA A 15 -2.49 24.51 -5.93
CA ALA A 15 -2.35 25.95 -5.68
C ALA A 15 -3.18 26.44 -4.48
N GLU A 16 -4.27 25.73 -4.18
CA GLU A 16 -5.22 26.03 -3.08
C GLU A 16 -4.66 25.67 -1.70
N VAL A 17 -3.55 24.92 -1.62
CA VAL A 17 -2.93 24.55 -0.33
C VAL A 17 -2.35 25.78 0.34
N PRO A 18 -2.78 26.12 1.58
CA PRO A 18 -2.29 27.27 2.31
C PRO A 18 -0.77 27.27 2.50
N GLU A 19 -0.14 28.44 2.49
CA GLU A 19 1.31 28.57 2.61
C GLU A 19 1.86 27.98 3.93
N GLU A 20 1.12 28.08 5.02
CA GLU A 20 1.49 27.48 6.29
C GLU A 20 1.58 25.96 6.21
N TRP A 21 0.73 25.30 5.41
CA TRP A 21 0.77 23.86 5.16
C TRP A 21 1.93 23.49 4.26
N ARG A 22 2.24 24.31 3.24
CA ARG A 22 3.43 24.13 2.39
C ARG A 22 4.71 24.20 3.22
N ALA A 23 4.79 25.20 4.11
CA ALA A 23 5.92 25.35 5.03
C ALA A 23 6.06 24.19 6.00
N SER A 24 4.94 23.70 6.54
CA SER A 24 4.92 22.52 7.43
C SER A 24 5.33 21.26 6.70
N PHE A 25 4.83 21.04 5.48
CA PHE A 25 5.20 19.94 4.63
C PHE A 25 6.69 19.96 4.28
N ARG A 26 7.22 21.13 3.86
CA ARG A 26 8.66 21.33 3.64
C ARG A 26 9.48 20.93 4.86
N LYS A 27 9.09 21.39 6.05
CA LYS A 27 9.79 21.09 7.30
C LYS A 27 9.82 19.58 7.60
N VAL A 28 8.74 18.86 7.32
CA VAL A 28 8.69 17.39 7.45
C VAL A 28 9.63 16.73 6.46
N LEU A 29 9.68 17.19 5.21
CA LEU A 29 10.58 16.64 4.19
C LEU A 29 12.07 16.92 4.49
N GLU A 30 12.39 18.08 5.06
CA GLU A 30 13.75 18.46 5.49
C GLU A 30 14.21 17.64 6.70
N ASN A 31 13.28 17.34 7.62
CA ASN A 31 13.53 16.61 8.86
C ASN A 31 12.50 15.49 9.01
N PRO A 32 12.55 14.44 8.17
CA PRO A 32 11.59 13.36 8.26
C PRO A 32 11.70 12.67 9.61
N PRO A 33 10.56 12.28 10.21
CA PRO A 33 10.59 11.49 11.42
C PRO A 33 11.40 10.22 11.16
N SER A 34 12.29 9.91 12.09
CA SER A 34 13.12 8.70 12.02
C SER A 34 12.87 7.84 13.24
N ALA A 35 12.86 6.54 13.04
CA ALA A 35 12.80 5.56 14.10
C ALA A 35 13.93 4.55 13.91
N LYS A 36 14.43 4.02 15.04
CA LYS A 36 15.36 2.91 14.99
C LYS A 36 14.63 1.68 14.47
N VAL A 37 15.24 0.99 13.50
CA VAL A 37 14.75 -0.31 13.05
C VAL A 37 15.36 -1.38 13.95
N ASP A 38 14.53 -2.06 14.72
CA ASP A 38 14.97 -3.12 15.64
C ASP A 38 14.89 -4.51 15.01
N VAL A 39 13.94 -4.72 14.09
CA VAL A 39 13.72 -6.01 13.41
C VAL A 39 13.50 -5.77 11.92
N LEU A 40 14.20 -6.52 11.09
CA LEU A 40 13.94 -6.63 9.65
C LEU A 40 12.96 -7.77 9.42
N ILE A 41 12.02 -7.57 8.51
CA ILE A 41 11.04 -8.57 8.11
C ILE A 41 11.24 -8.95 6.64
N ALA A 42 10.76 -10.12 6.24
CA ALA A 42 10.92 -10.63 4.88
C ALA A 42 9.59 -11.20 4.34
N ASP A 43 9.50 -11.31 3.02
CA ASP A 43 8.38 -11.95 2.33
C ASP A 43 8.14 -13.37 2.84
N GLY A 44 6.90 -13.71 3.10
CA GLY A 44 6.49 -15.01 3.64
C GLY A 44 6.77 -15.22 5.13
N GLN A 45 7.42 -14.26 5.80
CA GLN A 45 7.68 -14.38 7.24
C GLN A 45 6.37 -14.33 8.03
N GLU A 46 6.23 -15.26 8.98
CA GLU A 46 5.13 -15.23 9.94
C GLU A 46 5.56 -14.50 11.21
N LEU A 47 4.81 -13.47 11.55
CA LEU A 47 4.98 -12.69 12.78
C LEU A 47 4.09 -13.27 13.87
N PRO A 48 4.61 -13.48 15.11
CA PRO A 48 3.87 -14.16 16.19
C PRO A 48 2.89 -13.22 16.92
N TYR A 49 2.25 -12.31 16.19
CA TYR A 49 1.28 -11.37 16.75
C TYR A 49 -0.13 -11.78 16.35
N CYS A 50 -1.11 -11.54 17.22
CA CYS A 50 -2.54 -11.76 16.98
C CYS A 50 -2.88 -13.18 16.47
N GLY A 51 -2.07 -14.18 16.81
CA GLY A 51 -2.28 -15.55 16.32
C GLY A 51 -1.65 -15.88 14.96
N GLY A 52 -0.74 -15.04 14.48
CA GLY A 52 0.01 -15.22 13.25
C GLY A 52 -0.38 -14.25 12.14
N ILE A 53 0.60 -13.47 11.70
CA ILE A 53 0.46 -12.53 10.58
C ILE A 53 1.54 -12.85 9.57
N THR A 54 1.16 -13.18 8.33
CA THR A 54 2.10 -13.41 7.24
C THR A 54 2.44 -12.09 6.54
N VAL A 55 3.72 -11.82 6.37
CA VAL A 55 4.23 -10.67 5.59
C VAL A 55 4.19 -11.03 4.11
N ILE A 56 3.68 -10.15 3.28
CA ILE A 56 3.64 -10.29 1.82
C ILE A 56 4.32 -9.06 1.22
N ASP A 57 5.48 -9.23 0.58
CA ASP A 57 6.09 -8.14 -0.18
C ASP A 57 5.24 -7.82 -1.39
N THR A 58 4.80 -6.57 -1.47
CA THR A 58 3.96 -6.04 -2.56
C THR A 58 4.55 -4.76 -3.13
N PRO A 59 5.80 -4.81 -3.65
CA PRO A 59 6.48 -3.63 -4.19
C PRO A 59 5.74 -3.06 -5.41
N GLY A 60 5.96 -1.76 -5.66
CA GLY A 60 5.44 -1.04 -6.81
C GLY A 60 4.81 0.29 -6.44
N HIS A 61 3.89 0.35 -5.48
CA HIS A 61 3.46 1.62 -4.89
C HIS A 61 4.69 2.35 -4.32
N THR A 62 5.44 1.67 -3.47
CA THR A 62 6.82 2.00 -3.12
C THR A 62 7.70 0.74 -3.22
N PRO A 63 9.04 0.87 -3.31
CA PRO A 63 9.93 -0.29 -3.40
C PRO A 63 9.85 -1.25 -2.20
N GLY A 64 9.57 -0.71 -1.01
CA GLY A 64 9.47 -1.50 0.23
C GLY A 64 8.04 -1.71 0.72
N HIS A 65 7.04 -1.57 -0.17
CA HIS A 65 5.64 -1.77 0.21
C HIS A 65 5.39 -3.23 0.58
N ILE A 66 4.66 -3.44 1.68
CA ILE A 66 4.22 -4.75 2.15
C ILE A 66 2.72 -4.74 2.40
N SER A 67 2.12 -5.91 2.29
CA SER A 67 0.79 -6.24 2.79
C SER A 67 0.89 -7.29 3.89
N LEU A 68 -0.13 -7.43 4.70
CA LEU A 68 -0.16 -8.38 5.81
C LEU A 68 -1.39 -9.27 5.72
N TYR A 69 -1.21 -10.58 5.94
CA TYR A 69 -2.33 -11.52 5.96
C TYR A 69 -2.49 -12.15 7.34
N HIS A 70 -3.66 -11.96 7.95
CA HIS A 70 -4.04 -12.60 9.21
C HIS A 70 -4.88 -13.85 8.94
N LYS A 71 -4.27 -15.01 9.12
CA LYS A 71 -4.83 -16.30 8.75
C LYS A 71 -6.10 -16.65 9.52
N ALA A 72 -6.14 -16.38 10.82
CA ALA A 72 -7.26 -16.77 11.67
C ALA A 72 -8.57 -16.05 11.30
N SER A 73 -8.51 -14.80 10.83
CA SER A 73 -9.69 -14.05 10.36
C SER A 73 -9.77 -13.95 8.83
N LYS A 74 -8.86 -14.60 8.08
CA LYS A 74 -8.76 -14.54 6.62
C LYS A 74 -8.78 -13.08 6.11
N THR A 75 -8.09 -12.21 6.82
CA THR A 75 -8.06 -10.78 6.53
C THR A 75 -6.75 -10.38 5.89
N LEU A 76 -6.83 -9.76 4.73
CA LEU A 76 -5.71 -9.10 4.06
C LEU A 76 -5.72 -7.61 4.42
N ILE A 77 -4.65 -7.13 5.02
CA ILE A 77 -4.36 -5.70 5.13
C ILE A 77 -3.51 -5.35 3.90
N ALA A 78 -4.18 -4.89 2.85
CA ALA A 78 -3.56 -4.61 1.56
C ALA A 78 -2.77 -3.30 1.54
N ALA A 79 -2.98 -2.43 2.53
CA ALA A 79 -2.41 -1.08 2.58
C ALA A 79 -2.73 -0.31 1.28
N ASP A 80 -1.69 0.11 0.52
CA ASP A 80 -1.83 0.85 -0.73
C ASP A 80 -1.67 -0.02 -1.99
N ALA A 81 -1.59 -1.36 -1.82
CA ALA A 81 -1.61 -2.29 -2.97
C ALA A 81 -2.98 -2.37 -3.64
N LEU A 82 -4.04 -2.09 -2.89
CA LEU A 82 -5.43 -2.09 -3.34
C LEU A 82 -6.15 -0.87 -2.77
N ILE A 83 -7.22 -0.44 -3.44
CA ILE A 83 -8.10 0.63 -2.98
C ILE A 83 -9.56 0.18 -3.05
N VAL A 84 -10.42 0.78 -2.25
CA VAL A 84 -11.88 0.64 -2.37
C VAL A 84 -12.46 1.97 -2.83
N GLU A 85 -13.21 1.95 -3.93
CA GLU A 85 -13.90 3.13 -4.45
C GLU A 85 -15.28 2.72 -4.97
N ASN A 86 -16.32 3.45 -4.57
CA ASN A 86 -17.73 3.14 -4.91
C ASN A 86 -18.10 1.67 -4.62
N ASP A 87 -17.72 1.18 -3.45
CA ASP A 87 -17.92 -0.22 -3.02
C ASP A 87 -17.27 -1.28 -3.91
N GLN A 88 -16.29 -0.88 -4.73
CA GLN A 88 -15.54 -1.78 -5.59
C GLN A 88 -14.08 -1.87 -5.14
N LEU A 89 -13.55 -3.09 -5.09
CA LEU A 89 -12.13 -3.32 -4.89
C LEU A 89 -11.40 -3.12 -6.23
N LEU A 90 -10.42 -2.22 -6.24
CA LEU A 90 -9.64 -1.84 -7.41
C LEU A 90 -8.16 -2.08 -7.17
N GLY A 91 -7.42 -2.27 -8.26
CA GLY A 91 -5.96 -2.34 -8.24
C GLY A 91 -5.30 -0.99 -7.98
N PRO A 92 -3.96 -0.97 -7.92
CA PRO A 92 -3.20 0.25 -7.67
C PRO A 92 -3.39 1.26 -8.80
N THR A 93 -3.48 2.54 -8.43
CA THR A 93 -3.66 3.64 -9.40
C THR A 93 -2.30 4.09 -9.93
N PRO A 94 -2.10 4.20 -11.26
CA PRO A 94 -0.79 4.51 -11.87
C PRO A 94 -0.12 5.76 -11.31
N GLN A 95 -0.88 6.83 -11.11
CA GLN A 95 -0.37 8.12 -10.65
C GLN A 95 0.19 8.10 -9.21
N TYR A 96 -0.13 7.06 -8.43
CA TYR A 96 0.33 6.92 -7.05
C TYR A 96 1.37 5.82 -6.87
N CYS A 97 1.84 5.19 -7.97
CA CYS A 97 2.84 4.14 -7.94
C CYS A 97 4.17 4.64 -8.48
N ILE A 98 5.27 4.28 -7.82
CA ILE A 98 6.63 4.47 -8.35
C ILE A 98 6.84 3.55 -9.56
N ASP A 99 6.37 2.29 -9.45
CA ASP A 99 6.36 1.32 -10.52
C ASP A 99 4.99 0.63 -10.58
N HIS A 100 4.12 1.12 -11.44
CA HIS A 100 2.76 0.60 -11.58
C HIS A 100 2.73 -0.84 -12.10
N MET A 101 3.62 -1.21 -13.03
CA MET A 101 3.67 -2.58 -13.55
C MET A 101 4.05 -3.57 -12.45
N LEU A 102 5.03 -3.23 -11.64
CA LEU A 102 5.44 -4.05 -10.51
C LEU A 102 4.32 -4.14 -9.45
N ALA A 103 3.62 -3.03 -9.17
CA ALA A 103 2.48 -3.01 -8.26
C ALA A 103 1.37 -3.96 -8.72
N GLN A 104 1.05 -3.96 -10.01
CA GLN A 104 0.08 -4.88 -10.60
C GLN A 104 0.53 -6.36 -10.52
N GLN A 105 1.79 -6.64 -10.80
CA GLN A 105 2.35 -7.98 -10.67
C GLN A 105 2.29 -8.51 -9.23
N SER A 106 2.50 -7.61 -8.26
CA SER A 106 2.45 -7.95 -6.84
C SER A 106 1.09 -8.49 -6.40
N LEU A 107 -0.02 -8.08 -7.05
CA LEU A 107 -1.37 -8.57 -6.73
C LEU A 107 -1.51 -10.08 -6.90
N LYS A 108 -0.73 -10.71 -7.78
CA LYS A 108 -0.77 -12.18 -8.02
C LYS A 108 -0.48 -12.97 -6.73
N LYS A 109 0.33 -12.43 -5.82
CA LYS A 109 0.62 -13.07 -4.53
C LYS A 109 -0.62 -13.23 -3.65
N PHE A 110 -1.58 -12.33 -3.74
CA PHE A 110 -2.81 -12.43 -2.95
C PHE A 110 -3.67 -13.64 -3.32
N THR A 111 -3.56 -14.13 -4.54
CA THR A 111 -4.33 -15.30 -5.01
C THR A 111 -3.89 -16.62 -4.37
N GLU A 112 -2.77 -16.63 -3.65
CA GLU A 112 -2.28 -17.78 -2.89
C GLU A 112 -2.96 -17.93 -1.52
N PHE A 113 -3.76 -16.94 -1.11
CA PHE A 113 -4.39 -16.86 0.20
C PHE A 113 -5.91 -17.00 0.11
N ASP A 114 -6.51 -17.61 1.12
CA ASP A 114 -7.97 -17.65 1.30
C ASP A 114 -8.41 -16.39 2.06
N ILE A 115 -8.86 -15.37 1.31
CA ILE A 115 -9.17 -14.04 1.84
C ILE A 115 -10.67 -13.81 1.83
N GLU A 116 -11.24 -13.48 3.00
CA GLU A 116 -12.65 -13.12 3.16
C GLU A 116 -12.84 -11.60 3.35
N THR A 117 -11.80 -10.91 3.85
CA THR A 117 -11.86 -9.47 4.12
C THR A 117 -10.58 -8.81 3.62
N VAL A 118 -10.73 -7.65 2.96
CA VAL A 118 -9.61 -6.78 2.59
C VAL A 118 -9.75 -5.45 3.32
N ILE A 119 -8.67 -4.96 3.90
CA ILE A 119 -8.55 -3.63 4.48
C ILE A 119 -7.56 -2.84 3.63
N CYS A 120 -8.04 -1.77 2.99
CA CYS A 120 -7.23 -0.82 2.24
C CYS A 120 -7.02 0.46 3.05
N PHE A 121 -5.88 1.13 2.86
CA PHE A 121 -5.65 2.43 3.49
C PHE A 121 -6.55 3.52 2.87
N HIS A 122 -6.90 3.37 1.60
CA HIS A 122 -7.85 4.23 0.92
C HIS A 122 -9.15 3.48 0.61
N GLY A 123 -10.28 4.03 1.07
CA GLY A 123 -11.63 3.48 0.86
C GLY A 123 -12.09 2.42 1.88
N GLY A 124 -11.17 1.89 2.70
CA GLY A 124 -11.54 1.08 3.87
C GLY A 124 -11.68 -0.41 3.59
N LEU A 125 -12.84 -0.98 3.89
CA LEU A 125 -13.05 -2.43 3.98
C LEU A 125 -13.85 -2.96 2.78
N TYR A 126 -13.46 -4.16 2.30
CA TYR A 126 -14.14 -4.89 1.24
C TYR A 126 -14.30 -6.36 1.60
N THR A 127 -15.50 -6.93 1.35
CA THR A 127 -15.84 -8.31 1.75
C THR A 127 -16.62 -9.10 0.69
N ASP A 128 -16.96 -8.50 -0.45
CA ASP A 128 -17.77 -9.17 -1.46
C ASP A 128 -16.91 -10.01 -2.41
N ARG A 129 -17.06 -11.35 -2.34
CA ARG A 129 -16.37 -12.33 -3.23
C ARG A 129 -14.90 -11.99 -3.48
N VAL A 130 -14.17 -11.76 -2.41
CA VAL A 130 -12.80 -11.22 -2.43
C VAL A 130 -11.88 -12.00 -3.36
N ASN A 131 -11.81 -13.32 -3.23
CA ASN A 131 -10.88 -14.15 -4.02
C ASN A 131 -11.21 -14.12 -5.51
N GLU A 132 -12.51 -14.10 -5.88
CA GLU A 132 -12.93 -13.95 -7.28
C GLU A 132 -12.51 -12.57 -7.81
N ARG A 133 -12.73 -11.51 -7.02
CA ARG A 133 -12.36 -10.15 -7.41
C ARG A 133 -10.86 -9.98 -7.58
N LEU A 134 -10.04 -10.56 -6.71
CA LEU A 134 -8.57 -10.55 -6.84
C LEU A 134 -8.11 -11.24 -8.12
N LEU A 135 -8.72 -12.38 -8.47
CA LEU A 135 -8.43 -13.08 -9.73
C LEU A 135 -8.81 -12.23 -10.97
N GLU A 136 -9.93 -11.49 -10.92
CA GLU A 136 -10.31 -10.56 -11.99
C GLU A 136 -9.27 -9.45 -12.17
N LEU A 137 -8.84 -8.83 -11.05
CA LEU A 137 -7.82 -7.78 -11.08
C LEU A 137 -6.48 -8.26 -11.65
N CYS A 138 -6.11 -9.51 -11.40
CA CYS A 138 -4.88 -10.09 -11.96
C CYS A 138 -5.01 -10.34 -13.49
N LYS A 139 -6.19 -10.73 -13.99
CA LYS A 139 -6.42 -11.03 -15.42
C LYS A 139 -6.50 -9.79 -16.31
N LEU A 140 -6.90 -8.65 -15.75
CA LEU A 140 -6.98 -7.39 -16.50
C LEU A 140 -5.59 -6.86 -16.91
N ASN A 141 -4.52 -7.48 -16.43
CA ASN A 141 -3.14 -7.04 -16.57
C ASN A 141 -2.21 -8.06 -17.26
N ASP A 142 -2.77 -9.14 -17.77
CA ASP A 142 -2.10 -10.08 -18.69
C ASP A 142 -2.41 -9.67 -20.15
#